data_93b308e1cfef67e40c85cb4622d5a265
#
_entry.id   93b308e1cfef67e40c85cb4622d5a265
#
_cell.length_a   1.000
_cell.length_b   1.000
_cell.length_c   1.000
_cell.angle_alpha   90.00
_cell.angle_beta   90.00
_cell.angle_gamma   90.00
#
_symmetry.space_group_name_H-M   'P 1'
#
loop_
_entity.id
_entity.type
_entity.pdbx_description
1 polymer ?
#
loop_
_entity_poly.entity_id
_entity_poly.type
_entity_poly.pdbx_seq_one_letter_code
_entity_poly.pdbx_strand_id
1 'polypeptide(L)'
;MTATLKKPTHALRVLHTSDWHLGKRLYGQQRYDEFSEFLDWLVDAINHNDVDVLIVAGDVFDTMTPSNRAQELYYRFLGQVAKSCCRHVIITAGNHDSPTFLDAPKSILNALNIKVIGMVSHDIDDELLLLHHQNKPEAIVIAVPYLRDKDIRESSNFDDLKSKEHDTFMGIAKHYDTLSEHAKKLQQDIFEKFHKKIPIIATGHLFVAGSQISSKDDGMRDLYVGTLGQIPSGIFDPAIDYVALGHIHASQKVAKCEHIRYCGSPMAMGFGEVGKDKQVLIIDFEDTSPAVQSLCVPVFQQLIQISGDWQHINDALNELLKNNANAWVEIIYTGQELRPHLTDDIRQQLAGSCVLALNIQNRTLYQKSMDSQPKLLNLKQLSETDVFEQLLNQKSISEQERPLLKNAYQTLLANIHTHDHLEK
;
A
#
# COMPACT_ATOMS: atom_id res chain seq x y z
N MET A 1 21.75 -8.93 -9.67
CA MET A 1 22.67 -9.08 -8.50
C MET A 1 22.22 -8.09 -7.44
N THR A 2 22.05 -8.53 -6.22
CA THR A 2 21.68 -7.66 -5.08
C THR A 2 22.88 -6.78 -4.75
N ALA A 3 22.69 -5.46 -4.65
CA ALA A 3 23.74 -4.55 -4.24
C ALA A 3 24.12 -4.85 -2.78
N THR A 4 25.41 -4.85 -2.46
CA THR A 4 25.92 -5.06 -1.11
C THR A 4 26.36 -3.72 -0.54
N LEU A 5 25.76 -3.33 0.58
CA LEU A 5 26.11 -2.13 1.33
C LEU A 5 27.04 -2.53 2.49
N LYS A 6 28.20 -1.89 2.59
CA LYS A 6 29.13 -2.17 3.68
C LYS A 6 28.48 -1.81 5.02
N LYS A 7 28.32 -2.80 5.90
CA LYS A 7 27.81 -2.60 7.25
C LYS A 7 28.92 -1.99 8.13
N PRO A 8 28.64 -0.90 8.88
CA PRO A 8 29.59 -0.41 9.87
C PRO A 8 29.86 -1.44 10.97
N THR A 9 31.06 -1.43 11.52
CA THR A 9 31.43 -2.37 12.57
C THR A 9 30.60 -2.12 13.83
N HIS A 10 29.99 -3.18 14.36
CA HIS A 10 29.11 -3.14 15.54
C HIS A 10 27.78 -2.39 15.37
N ALA A 11 27.44 -1.91 14.18
CA ALA A 11 26.14 -1.29 13.93
C ALA A 11 25.00 -2.32 13.99
N LEU A 12 23.85 -1.89 14.54
CA LEU A 12 22.59 -2.58 14.34
C LEU A 12 22.05 -2.20 12.96
N ARG A 13 21.86 -3.17 12.07
CA ARG A 13 21.31 -2.96 10.74
C ARG A 13 19.85 -3.37 10.67
N VAL A 14 19.00 -2.43 10.34
CA VAL A 14 17.56 -2.62 10.15
C VAL A 14 17.22 -2.52 8.67
N LEU A 15 16.42 -3.43 8.14
CA LEU A 15 15.78 -3.31 6.83
C LEU A 15 14.32 -2.95 7.02
N HIS A 16 13.88 -1.84 6.42
CA HIS A 16 12.51 -1.35 6.43
C HIS A 16 11.87 -1.54 5.06
N THR A 17 10.75 -2.24 5.03
CA THR A 17 9.86 -2.44 3.88
C THR A 17 8.40 -2.32 4.31
N SER A 18 7.47 -2.09 3.38
CA SER A 18 6.03 -2.03 3.61
C SER A 18 5.25 -2.27 2.32
N ASP A 19 3.92 -2.28 2.39
CA ASP A 19 3.01 -2.22 1.25
C ASP A 19 3.30 -3.29 0.19
N TRP A 20 3.42 -4.54 0.63
CA TRP A 20 3.68 -5.68 -0.27
C TRP A 20 2.46 -6.04 -1.10
N HIS A 21 1.25 -5.94 -0.51
CA HIS A 21 -0.02 -6.27 -1.13
C HIS A 21 -0.02 -7.65 -1.80
N LEU A 22 0.46 -8.67 -1.09
CA LEU A 22 0.50 -10.05 -1.61
C LEU A 22 -0.89 -10.50 -2.06
N GLY A 23 -0.98 -10.94 -3.31
CA GLY A 23 -2.23 -11.34 -3.95
C GLY A 23 -2.91 -10.25 -4.79
N LYS A 24 -2.35 -9.02 -4.83
CA LYS A 24 -2.83 -7.94 -5.69
C LYS A 24 -2.83 -8.36 -7.16
N ARG A 25 -3.90 -7.98 -7.85
CA ARG A 25 -4.03 -8.15 -9.31
C ARG A 25 -3.86 -6.81 -10.01
N LEU A 26 -3.33 -6.85 -11.21
CA LEU A 26 -3.27 -5.69 -12.09
C LEU A 26 -4.19 -5.93 -13.28
N TYR A 27 -5.29 -5.19 -13.38
CA TYR A 27 -6.34 -5.36 -14.41
C TYR A 27 -6.78 -6.83 -14.59
N GLY A 28 -6.92 -7.56 -13.48
CA GLY A 28 -7.31 -8.97 -13.47
C GLY A 28 -6.15 -9.97 -13.63
N GLN A 29 -4.97 -9.51 -14.07
CA GLN A 29 -3.76 -10.34 -14.17
C GLN A 29 -3.19 -10.65 -12.79
N GLN A 30 -2.88 -11.92 -12.53
CA GLN A 30 -2.26 -12.36 -11.28
C GLN A 30 -0.76 -12.08 -11.30
N ARG A 31 -0.18 -11.76 -10.13
CA ARG A 31 1.22 -11.34 -9.96
C ARG A 31 2.01 -12.26 -9.02
N TYR A 32 1.58 -13.51 -8.84
CA TYR A 32 2.20 -14.41 -7.84
C TYR A 32 3.67 -14.72 -8.12
N ASP A 33 4.07 -14.84 -9.39
CA ASP A 33 5.45 -15.11 -9.77
C ASP A 33 6.34 -13.90 -9.45
N GLU A 34 5.86 -12.70 -9.76
CA GLU A 34 6.52 -11.45 -9.42
C GLU A 34 6.69 -11.28 -7.88
N PHE A 35 5.64 -11.56 -7.11
CA PHE A 35 5.72 -11.57 -5.65
C PHE A 35 6.71 -12.61 -5.12
N SER A 36 6.74 -13.79 -5.75
CA SER A 36 7.70 -14.85 -5.39
C SER A 36 9.13 -14.39 -5.60
N GLU A 37 9.43 -13.81 -6.77
CA GLU A 37 10.77 -13.30 -7.11
C GLU A 37 11.20 -12.15 -6.19
N PHE A 38 10.26 -11.25 -5.86
CA PHE A 38 10.53 -10.20 -4.88
C PHE A 38 10.89 -10.76 -3.50
N LEU A 39 10.11 -11.70 -2.98
CA LEU A 39 10.36 -12.27 -1.65
C LEU A 39 11.65 -13.07 -1.60
N ASP A 40 11.98 -13.81 -2.66
CA ASP A 40 13.25 -14.52 -2.78
C ASP A 40 14.42 -13.53 -2.86
N TRP A 41 14.29 -12.44 -3.64
CA TRP A 41 15.25 -11.35 -3.65
C TRP A 41 15.43 -10.68 -2.28
N LEU A 42 14.36 -10.49 -1.52
CA LEU A 42 14.39 -9.86 -0.20
C LEU A 42 15.18 -10.74 0.81
N VAL A 43 15.02 -12.05 0.75
CA VAL A 43 15.84 -13.00 1.55
C VAL A 43 17.32 -12.89 1.18
N ASP A 44 17.62 -12.82 -0.12
CA ASP A 44 18.99 -12.62 -0.60
C ASP A 44 19.56 -11.28 -0.15
N ALA A 45 18.76 -10.19 -0.23
CA ALA A 45 19.14 -8.87 0.23
C ALA A 45 19.46 -8.84 1.73
N ILE A 46 18.66 -9.52 2.55
CA ILE A 46 18.89 -9.68 3.99
C ILE A 46 20.25 -10.34 4.23
N ASN A 47 20.53 -11.47 3.59
CA ASN A 47 21.77 -12.21 3.79
C ASN A 47 23.01 -11.45 3.26
N HIS A 48 22.92 -10.86 2.05
CA HIS A 48 24.06 -10.15 1.44
C HIS A 48 24.41 -8.85 2.16
N ASN A 49 23.47 -8.28 2.91
CA ASN A 49 23.67 -7.03 3.63
C ASN A 49 23.79 -7.22 5.15
N ASP A 50 23.90 -8.45 5.67
CA ASP A 50 23.99 -8.73 7.11
C ASP A 50 22.93 -8.00 7.95
N VAL A 51 21.66 -8.11 7.53
CA VAL A 51 20.53 -7.46 8.19
C VAL A 51 20.23 -8.15 9.51
N ASP A 52 20.17 -7.39 10.58
CA ASP A 52 19.88 -7.87 11.92
C ASP A 52 18.39 -7.91 12.24
N VAL A 53 17.66 -6.89 11.76
CA VAL A 53 16.24 -6.70 12.02
C VAL A 53 15.51 -6.39 10.72
N LEU A 54 14.42 -7.11 10.44
CA LEU A 54 13.50 -6.79 9.38
C LEU A 54 12.25 -6.14 9.97
N ILE A 55 11.85 -4.98 9.46
CA ILE A 55 10.58 -4.31 9.76
C ILE A 55 9.71 -4.28 8.52
N VAL A 56 8.49 -4.82 8.62
CA VAL A 56 7.44 -4.75 7.61
C VAL A 56 6.31 -3.86 8.16
N ALA A 57 6.23 -2.63 7.66
CA ALA A 57 5.35 -1.60 8.20
C ALA A 57 3.97 -1.58 7.50
N GLY A 58 3.24 -2.70 7.59
CA GLY A 58 1.85 -2.83 7.16
C GLY A 58 1.64 -3.20 5.70
N ASP A 59 0.38 -3.50 5.37
CA ASP A 59 -0.13 -3.92 4.06
C ASP A 59 0.65 -5.10 3.47
N VAL A 60 0.74 -6.16 4.27
CA VAL A 60 1.34 -7.44 3.85
C VAL A 60 0.49 -8.07 2.75
N PHE A 61 -0.83 -8.08 2.93
CA PHE A 61 -1.79 -8.64 1.97
C PHE A 61 -2.65 -7.55 1.32
N ASP A 62 -3.08 -7.79 0.08
CA ASP A 62 -3.95 -6.85 -0.65
C ASP A 62 -5.39 -6.81 -0.12
N THR A 63 -5.83 -7.85 0.58
CA THR A 63 -7.19 -7.96 1.12
C THR A 63 -7.22 -8.66 2.47
N MET A 64 -8.25 -8.38 3.29
CA MET A 64 -8.46 -9.02 4.58
C MET A 64 -8.64 -10.54 4.51
N THR A 65 -8.96 -11.08 3.33
CA THR A 65 -9.10 -12.51 3.07
C THR A 65 -8.11 -12.95 2.00
N PRO A 66 -6.82 -13.11 2.35
CA PRO A 66 -5.80 -13.45 1.37
C PRO A 66 -6.04 -14.85 0.79
N SER A 67 -5.76 -15.00 -0.51
CA SER A 67 -5.82 -16.31 -1.17
C SER A 67 -4.81 -17.29 -0.58
N ASN A 68 -5.07 -18.59 -0.71
CA ASN A 68 -4.13 -19.63 -0.24
C ASN A 68 -2.73 -19.45 -0.86
N ARG A 69 -2.65 -18.99 -2.12
CA ARG A 69 -1.37 -18.73 -2.78
C ARG A 69 -0.61 -17.55 -2.18
N ALA A 70 -1.30 -16.48 -1.83
CA ALA A 70 -0.68 -15.35 -1.13
C ALA A 70 -0.19 -15.75 0.27
N GLN A 71 -0.97 -16.57 0.99
CA GLN A 71 -0.59 -17.13 2.29
C GLN A 71 0.64 -18.02 2.18
N GLU A 72 0.68 -18.91 1.16
CA GLU A 72 1.84 -19.78 0.89
C GLU A 72 3.12 -18.96 0.68
N LEU A 73 3.07 -17.91 -0.13
CA LEU A 73 4.19 -17.00 -0.36
C LEU A 73 4.69 -16.37 0.95
N TYR A 74 3.78 -15.83 1.75
CA TYR A 74 4.09 -15.22 3.04
C TYR A 74 4.78 -16.19 4.00
N TYR A 75 4.17 -17.37 4.25
CA TYR A 75 4.74 -18.33 5.20
C TYR A 75 6.02 -18.97 4.69
N ARG A 76 6.17 -19.17 3.37
CA ARG A 76 7.44 -19.61 2.76
C ARG A 76 8.55 -18.60 3.04
N PHE A 77 8.27 -17.31 2.79
CA PHE A 77 9.20 -16.23 3.08
C PHE A 77 9.61 -16.20 4.55
N LEU A 78 8.65 -16.25 5.50
CA LEU A 78 8.96 -16.29 6.93
C LEU A 78 9.85 -17.48 7.30
N GLY A 79 9.59 -18.64 6.73
CA GLY A 79 10.41 -19.84 6.93
C GLY A 79 11.83 -19.71 6.36
N GLN A 80 12.02 -18.93 5.28
CA GLN A 80 13.35 -18.63 4.72
C GLN A 80 14.10 -17.61 5.58
N VAL A 81 13.44 -16.51 5.98
CA VAL A 81 14.04 -15.46 6.82
C VAL A 81 14.43 -16.01 8.20
N ALA A 82 13.63 -16.88 8.78
CA ALA A 82 13.97 -17.54 10.06
C ALA A 82 15.26 -18.36 10.02
N LYS A 83 15.74 -18.72 8.82
CA LYS A 83 17.02 -19.44 8.60
C LYS A 83 18.15 -18.52 8.15
N SER A 84 17.88 -17.23 7.94
CA SER A 84 18.84 -16.23 7.50
C SER A 84 19.67 -15.68 8.67
N CYS A 85 20.50 -14.68 8.39
CA CYS A 85 21.24 -13.93 9.43
C CYS A 85 20.33 -12.99 10.25
N CYS A 86 19.09 -12.72 9.79
CA CYS A 86 18.15 -11.81 10.45
C CYS A 86 17.67 -12.40 11.79
N ARG A 87 17.98 -11.69 12.87
CA ARG A 87 17.66 -12.15 14.24
C ARG A 87 16.25 -11.85 14.68
N HIS A 88 15.67 -10.77 14.15
CA HIS A 88 14.36 -10.28 14.54
C HIS A 88 13.56 -9.87 13.31
N VAL A 89 12.33 -10.32 13.23
CA VAL A 89 11.37 -9.89 12.22
C VAL A 89 10.19 -9.27 12.93
N ILE A 90 9.83 -8.03 12.56
CA ILE A 90 8.71 -7.28 13.13
C ILE A 90 7.77 -6.94 12.00
N ILE A 91 6.52 -7.38 12.12
CA ILE A 91 5.47 -7.18 11.13
C ILE A 91 4.29 -6.50 11.81
N THR A 92 3.91 -5.34 11.36
CA THR A 92 2.69 -4.67 11.81
C THR A 92 1.62 -4.77 10.72
N ALA A 93 0.34 -4.79 11.10
CA ALA A 93 -0.74 -4.78 10.12
C ALA A 93 -0.93 -3.39 9.50
N GLY A 94 -1.29 -3.35 8.22
CA GLY A 94 -1.81 -2.18 7.54
C GLY A 94 -3.34 -2.18 7.48
N ASN A 95 -3.91 -1.23 6.70
CA ASN A 95 -5.37 -1.11 6.57
C ASN A 95 -6.00 -2.19 5.66
N HIS A 96 -5.22 -2.81 4.78
CA HIS A 96 -5.65 -3.93 3.94
C HIS A 96 -5.60 -5.27 4.66
N ASP A 97 -4.81 -5.39 5.72
CA ASP A 97 -4.61 -6.63 6.45
C ASP A 97 -5.79 -6.99 7.36
N SER A 98 -6.02 -8.28 7.53
CA SER A 98 -6.86 -8.80 8.60
C SER A 98 -6.04 -8.96 9.88
N PRO A 99 -6.33 -8.20 10.95
CA PRO A 99 -5.61 -8.33 12.22
C PRO A 99 -5.66 -9.74 12.79
N THR A 100 -6.85 -10.33 12.80
CA THR A 100 -7.06 -11.68 13.33
C THR A 100 -6.33 -12.75 12.52
N PHE A 101 -6.23 -12.57 11.20
CA PHE A 101 -5.47 -13.49 10.35
C PHE A 101 -3.97 -13.39 10.62
N LEU A 102 -3.42 -12.19 10.72
CA LEU A 102 -2.00 -11.98 11.01
C LEU A 102 -1.63 -12.45 12.42
N ASP A 103 -2.48 -12.23 13.43
CA ASP A 103 -2.23 -12.62 14.80
C ASP A 103 -2.44 -14.13 15.07
N ALA A 104 -3.23 -14.83 14.25
CA ALA A 104 -3.55 -16.24 14.47
C ALA A 104 -2.30 -17.14 14.71
N PRO A 105 -1.21 -17.02 13.93
CA PRO A 105 0.01 -17.81 14.13
C PRO A 105 1.02 -17.20 15.12
N LYS A 106 0.68 -16.10 15.84
CA LYS A 106 1.60 -15.30 16.67
C LYS A 106 2.44 -16.17 17.63
N SER A 107 1.83 -17.16 18.28
CA SER A 107 2.54 -18.03 19.24
C SER A 107 3.64 -18.89 18.56
N ILE A 108 3.37 -19.38 17.36
CA ILE A 108 4.34 -20.18 16.58
C ILE A 108 5.45 -19.27 16.04
N LEU A 109 5.07 -18.11 15.49
CA LEU A 109 6.01 -17.16 14.92
C LEU A 109 6.94 -16.56 15.97
N ASN A 110 6.47 -16.34 17.19
CA ASN A 110 7.29 -15.89 18.31
C ASN A 110 8.45 -16.85 18.62
N ALA A 111 8.26 -18.16 18.46
CA ALA A 111 9.32 -19.15 18.65
C ALA A 111 10.44 -19.05 17.58
N LEU A 112 10.17 -18.36 16.47
CA LEU A 112 11.11 -18.07 15.40
C LEU A 112 11.67 -16.64 15.46
N ASN A 113 11.47 -15.92 16.56
CA ASN A 113 11.80 -14.49 16.71
C ASN A 113 11.09 -13.59 15.68
N ILE A 114 9.92 -14.00 15.22
CA ILE A 114 9.05 -13.21 14.34
C ILE A 114 7.91 -12.66 15.18
N LYS A 115 7.88 -11.33 15.35
CA LYS A 115 6.85 -10.59 16.09
C LYS A 115 5.83 -10.03 15.12
N VAL A 116 4.58 -10.41 15.30
CA VAL A 116 3.46 -9.91 14.49
C VAL A 116 2.51 -9.14 15.39
N ILE A 117 2.19 -7.92 15.00
CA ILE A 117 1.25 -7.04 15.69
C ILE A 117 0.12 -6.70 14.70
N GLY A 118 -0.96 -7.48 14.76
CA GLY A 118 -2.10 -7.33 13.86
C GLY A 118 -3.11 -6.29 14.34
N MET A 119 -3.20 -6.05 15.65
CA MET A 119 -4.11 -5.08 16.25
C MET A 119 -3.49 -4.47 17.50
N VAL A 120 -4.04 -3.32 17.89
CA VAL A 120 -3.72 -2.69 19.18
C VAL A 120 -4.11 -3.64 20.32
N SER A 121 -3.21 -3.80 21.27
CA SER A 121 -3.42 -4.60 22.46
C SER A 121 -3.94 -3.76 23.63
N HIS A 122 -4.67 -4.39 24.55
CA HIS A 122 -4.99 -3.77 25.84
C HIS A 122 -3.74 -3.68 26.75
N ASP A 123 -2.76 -4.55 26.53
CA ASP A 123 -1.46 -4.49 27.18
C ASP A 123 -0.48 -3.74 26.28
N ILE A 124 -0.03 -2.59 26.73
CA ILE A 124 0.88 -1.72 26.01
C ILE A 124 2.22 -2.40 25.75
N ASP A 125 2.64 -3.33 26.61
CA ASP A 125 3.89 -4.07 26.48
C ASP A 125 3.88 -5.04 25.28
N ASP A 126 2.72 -5.35 24.72
CA ASP A 126 2.61 -6.14 23.48
C ASP A 126 3.11 -5.38 22.25
N GLU A 127 3.06 -4.04 22.27
CA GLU A 127 3.52 -3.15 21.20
C GLU A 127 4.91 -2.56 21.48
N LEU A 128 5.45 -2.77 22.69
CA LEU A 128 6.77 -2.29 23.09
C LEU A 128 7.76 -3.47 23.14
N LEU A 129 8.52 -3.65 22.09
CA LEU A 129 9.40 -4.79 21.90
C LEU A 129 10.84 -4.45 22.27
N LEU A 130 11.41 -5.16 23.24
CA LEU A 130 12.83 -5.07 23.55
C LEU A 130 13.59 -6.18 22.80
N LEU A 131 14.43 -5.78 21.85
CA LEU A 131 15.26 -6.69 21.06
C LEU A 131 16.57 -6.98 21.78
N HIS A 132 17.01 -8.24 21.68
CA HIS A 132 18.22 -8.71 22.33
C HIS A 132 19.17 -9.40 21.35
N HIS A 133 20.46 -9.18 21.53
CA HIS A 133 21.51 -9.98 20.92
C HIS A 133 22.43 -10.55 22.00
N GLN A 134 22.58 -11.87 22.05
CA GLN A 134 23.40 -12.56 23.05
C GLN A 134 23.05 -12.12 24.49
N ASN A 135 21.77 -12.06 24.82
CA ASN A 135 21.21 -11.64 26.12
C ASN A 135 21.51 -10.18 26.50
N LYS A 136 21.98 -9.34 25.57
CA LYS A 136 22.14 -7.90 25.77
C LYS A 136 21.07 -7.14 24.98
N PRO A 137 20.43 -6.12 25.57
CA PRO A 137 19.49 -5.28 24.84
C PRO A 137 20.20 -4.51 23.71
N GLU A 138 19.57 -4.45 22.53
CA GLU A 138 20.14 -3.79 21.36
C GLU A 138 19.25 -2.73 20.72
N ALA A 139 17.93 -2.83 20.83
CA ALA A 139 16.96 -1.81 20.37
C ALA A 139 15.62 -1.94 21.09
N ILE A 140 14.87 -0.85 21.15
CA ILE A 140 13.46 -0.81 21.54
C ILE A 140 12.66 -0.54 20.28
N VAL A 141 11.59 -1.33 20.02
CA VAL A 141 10.69 -1.09 18.89
C VAL A 141 9.28 -0.86 19.41
N ILE A 142 8.74 0.31 19.09
CA ILE A 142 7.35 0.69 19.26
C ILE A 142 6.62 0.20 18.00
N ALA A 143 5.99 -0.97 18.08
CA ALA A 143 5.45 -1.70 16.94
C ALA A 143 3.95 -1.42 16.76
N VAL A 144 3.60 -0.23 16.26
CA VAL A 144 2.21 0.23 16.10
C VAL A 144 1.65 -0.26 14.76
N PRO A 145 0.53 -1.02 14.76
CA PRO A 145 -0.18 -1.41 13.55
C PRO A 145 -1.04 -0.25 13.03
N TYR A 146 -1.79 -0.47 11.94
CA TYR A 146 -2.83 0.46 11.50
C TYR A 146 -3.88 0.63 12.61
N LEU A 147 -4.01 1.87 13.09
CA LEU A 147 -4.94 2.24 14.15
C LEU A 147 -6.32 2.47 13.56
N ARG A 148 -7.28 1.62 13.92
CA ARG A 148 -8.67 1.74 13.50
C ARG A 148 -9.43 2.65 14.46
N ASP A 149 -10.45 3.33 13.97
CA ASP A 149 -11.31 4.19 14.78
C ASP A 149 -11.75 3.54 16.12
N LYS A 150 -12.15 2.27 16.06
CA LYS A 150 -12.59 1.51 17.25
C LYS A 150 -11.48 1.23 18.28
N ASP A 151 -10.22 1.27 17.84
CA ASP A 151 -9.06 0.93 18.68
C ASP A 151 -8.58 2.15 19.48
N ILE A 152 -8.93 3.37 19.01
CA ILE A 152 -8.38 4.64 19.52
C ILE A 152 -9.43 5.62 20.05
N ARG A 153 -10.73 5.39 19.77
CA ARG A 153 -11.79 6.27 20.30
C ARG A 153 -12.22 5.85 21.69
N GLU A 154 -12.13 6.77 22.61
CA GLU A 154 -12.96 6.74 23.82
C GLU A 154 -14.39 7.06 23.39
N SER A 155 -15.39 6.28 23.85
CA SER A 155 -16.80 6.43 23.49
C SER A 155 -17.29 7.87 23.73
N SER A 156 -17.33 8.70 22.71
CA SER A 156 -17.89 10.05 22.77
C SER A 156 -19.19 10.13 21.99
N ASN A 157 -20.20 10.77 22.59
CA ASN A 157 -21.56 10.93 22.05
C ASN A 157 -21.69 12.08 21.05
N PHE A 158 -20.68 12.39 20.22
CA PHE A 158 -20.74 13.51 19.28
C PHE A 158 -21.00 13.06 17.85
N ASP A 159 -22.04 13.64 17.22
CA ASP A 159 -22.50 13.31 15.88
C ASP A 159 -21.87 14.15 14.75
N ASP A 160 -20.91 15.07 15.05
CA ASP A 160 -20.29 15.93 14.05
C ASP A 160 -19.01 15.32 13.47
N LEU A 161 -18.87 15.34 12.12
CA LEU A 161 -17.72 14.78 11.40
C LEU A 161 -16.37 15.42 11.82
N LYS A 162 -16.35 16.73 12.08
CA LYS A 162 -15.11 17.44 12.49
C LYS A 162 -14.67 17.06 13.89
N SER A 163 -15.59 16.81 14.80
CA SER A 163 -15.27 16.30 16.14
C SER A 163 -14.73 14.88 16.07
N LYS A 164 -15.26 14.04 15.18
CA LYS A 164 -14.78 12.66 14.96
C LYS A 164 -13.36 12.61 14.43
N GLU A 165 -13.00 13.47 13.46
CA GLU A 165 -11.64 13.57 12.94
C GLU A 165 -10.65 14.03 14.03
N HIS A 166 -11.04 15.02 14.83
CA HIS A 166 -10.23 15.51 15.93
C HIS A 166 -10.01 14.44 17.00
N ASP A 167 -11.06 13.73 17.41
CA ASP A 167 -10.99 12.68 18.43
C ASP A 167 -10.10 11.51 17.96
N THR A 168 -10.19 11.15 16.68
CA THR A 168 -9.34 10.13 16.09
C THR A 168 -7.87 10.55 16.09
N PHE A 169 -7.59 11.80 15.70
CA PHE A 169 -6.24 12.37 15.77
C PHE A 169 -5.69 12.35 17.21
N MET A 170 -6.47 12.82 18.18
CA MET A 170 -6.06 12.84 19.58
C MET A 170 -5.83 11.44 20.14
N GLY A 171 -6.65 10.46 19.71
CA GLY A 171 -6.47 9.06 20.08
C GLY A 171 -5.14 8.48 19.55
N ILE A 172 -4.80 8.77 18.29
CA ILE A 172 -3.51 8.35 17.70
C ILE A 172 -2.34 9.01 18.44
N ALA A 173 -2.39 10.33 18.62
CA ALA A 173 -1.33 11.07 19.32
C ALA A 173 -1.12 10.51 20.74
N LYS A 174 -2.19 10.32 21.50
CA LYS A 174 -2.16 9.75 22.84
C LYS A 174 -1.55 8.34 22.87
N HIS A 175 -1.86 7.52 21.86
CA HIS A 175 -1.33 6.16 21.76
C HIS A 175 0.20 6.18 21.56
N TYR A 176 0.71 6.99 20.61
CA TYR A 176 2.16 7.17 20.41
C TYR A 176 2.85 7.79 21.61
N ASP A 177 2.24 8.82 22.24
CA ASP A 177 2.80 9.45 23.45
C ASP A 177 2.97 8.44 24.58
N THR A 178 1.93 7.63 24.83
CA THR A 178 1.96 6.63 25.91
C THR A 178 3.08 5.60 25.66
N LEU A 179 3.17 5.05 24.45
CA LEU A 179 4.23 4.10 24.09
C LEU A 179 5.62 4.73 24.16
N SER A 180 5.75 5.99 23.73
CA SER A 180 7.01 6.72 23.79
C SER A 180 7.49 6.97 25.23
N GLU A 181 6.58 7.31 26.15
CA GLU A 181 6.91 7.45 27.57
C GLU A 181 7.42 6.13 28.18
N HIS A 182 6.78 5.01 27.86
CA HIS A 182 7.25 3.69 28.31
C HIS A 182 8.59 3.31 27.67
N ALA A 183 8.78 3.61 26.39
CA ALA A 183 10.04 3.35 25.69
C ALA A 183 11.20 4.15 26.29
N LYS A 184 10.98 5.45 26.60
CA LYS A 184 11.99 6.31 27.27
C LYS A 184 12.38 5.78 28.65
N LYS A 185 11.38 5.36 29.42
CA LYS A 185 11.63 4.77 30.75
C LYS A 185 12.44 3.48 30.61
N LEU A 186 12.06 2.59 29.73
CA LEU A 186 12.78 1.34 29.46
C LEU A 186 14.21 1.60 28.97
N GLN A 187 14.42 2.59 28.09
CA GLN A 187 15.75 3.00 27.62
C GLN A 187 16.61 3.51 28.77
N GLN A 188 16.03 4.28 29.69
CA GLN A 188 16.73 4.79 30.88
C GLN A 188 17.14 3.64 31.83
N ASP A 189 16.25 2.70 32.12
CA ASP A 189 16.52 1.53 32.96
C ASP A 189 17.66 0.69 32.37
N ILE A 190 17.66 0.53 31.03
CA ILE A 190 18.73 -0.17 30.30
C ILE A 190 20.05 0.59 30.40
N PHE A 191 20.02 1.91 30.20
CA PHE A 191 21.23 2.73 30.32
C PHE A 191 21.86 2.66 31.72
N GLU A 192 21.04 2.69 32.76
CA GLU A 192 21.52 2.56 34.16
C GLU A 192 22.18 1.20 34.42
N LYS A 193 21.61 0.12 33.83
CA LYS A 193 22.09 -1.24 34.05
C LYS A 193 23.27 -1.62 33.17
N PHE A 194 23.29 -1.18 31.91
CA PHE A 194 24.28 -1.65 30.91
C PHE A 194 25.24 -0.55 30.44
N HIS A 195 25.05 0.71 30.86
CA HIS A 195 25.81 1.89 30.45
C HIS A 195 25.88 2.07 28.93
N LYS A 196 24.81 1.60 28.22
CA LYS A 196 24.68 1.71 26.79
C LYS A 196 23.30 2.28 26.43
N LYS A 197 23.27 3.36 25.64
CA LYS A 197 22.04 3.85 25.05
C LYS A 197 21.74 3.02 23.79
N ILE A 198 20.51 2.51 23.69
CA ILE A 198 20.04 1.74 22.53
C ILE A 198 19.00 2.55 21.77
N PRO A 199 18.85 2.38 20.43
CA PRO A 199 17.90 3.14 19.64
C PRO A 199 16.45 2.77 19.96
N ILE A 200 15.57 3.78 19.84
CA ILE A 200 14.12 3.64 19.83
C ILE A 200 13.63 3.77 18.39
N ILE A 201 12.98 2.75 17.88
CA ILE A 201 12.43 2.69 16.53
C ILE A 201 10.91 2.60 16.66
N ALA A 202 10.16 3.37 15.88
CA ALA A 202 8.69 3.24 15.82
C ALA A 202 8.25 2.75 14.44
N THR A 203 7.13 2.05 14.39
CA THR A 203 6.40 1.77 13.15
C THR A 203 5.11 2.56 13.08
N GLY A 204 4.55 2.70 11.89
CA GLY A 204 3.22 3.24 11.69
C GLY A 204 2.71 2.96 10.29
N HIS A 205 1.38 2.80 10.17
CA HIS A 205 0.73 2.64 8.88
C HIS A 205 -0.39 3.68 8.80
N LEU A 206 -0.03 4.92 8.41
CA LEU A 206 -0.91 6.09 8.45
C LEU A 206 -0.43 7.18 7.47
N PHE A 207 -1.32 8.13 7.16
CA PHE A 207 -1.00 9.24 6.29
C PHE A 207 -0.51 10.44 7.11
N VAL A 208 0.79 10.72 7.06
CA VAL A 208 1.41 11.83 7.79
C VAL A 208 1.47 13.09 6.91
N ALA A 209 1.11 14.23 7.49
CA ALA A 209 1.13 15.54 6.83
C ALA A 209 2.52 15.92 6.32
N GLY A 210 2.57 16.54 5.15
CA GLY A 210 3.83 16.87 4.46
C GLY A 210 4.37 15.75 3.56
N SER A 211 3.61 14.66 3.43
CA SER A 211 3.86 13.60 2.46
C SER A 211 3.19 13.92 1.11
N GLN A 212 3.77 13.44 0.03
CA GLN A 212 3.22 13.61 -1.33
C GLN A 212 2.56 12.34 -1.80
N ILE A 213 1.34 12.49 -2.33
CA ILE A 213 0.60 11.40 -2.98
C ILE A 213 0.76 11.56 -4.49
N SER A 214 0.96 10.46 -5.20
CA SER A 214 0.93 10.48 -6.66
C SER A 214 -0.52 10.66 -7.12
N SER A 215 -0.82 11.75 -7.82
CA SER A 215 -2.16 12.07 -8.35
C SER A 215 -2.64 11.15 -9.48
N LYS A 216 -1.81 10.19 -9.90
CA LYS A 216 -2.14 9.17 -10.91
C LYS A 216 -2.11 7.82 -10.22
N ASP A 217 -3.20 7.50 -9.56
CA ASP A 217 -3.28 6.29 -8.81
C ASP A 217 -4.16 5.27 -9.49
N ASP A 218 -3.52 4.29 -10.08
CA ASP A 218 -4.18 3.14 -10.69
C ASP A 218 -4.34 2.04 -9.64
N GLY A 219 -5.26 2.24 -8.70
CA GLY A 219 -5.70 1.16 -7.82
C GLY A 219 -5.43 1.33 -6.34
N MET A 220 -5.01 2.47 -5.85
CA MET A 220 -5.30 2.82 -4.47
C MET A 220 -6.82 3.05 -4.38
N ARG A 221 -7.52 2.19 -3.68
CA ARG A 221 -8.84 2.55 -3.17
C ARG A 221 -8.67 3.88 -2.48
N ASP A 222 -9.56 4.83 -2.80
CA ASP A 222 -9.52 6.18 -2.28
C ASP A 222 -8.88 6.21 -0.89
N LEU A 223 -7.76 6.94 -0.74
CA LEU A 223 -7.11 7.23 0.56
C LEU A 223 -8.08 7.85 1.58
N TYR A 224 -9.32 8.06 1.15
CA TYR A 224 -10.46 8.56 1.90
C TYR A 224 -11.40 7.48 2.46
N VAL A 225 -11.12 6.18 2.27
CA VAL A 225 -11.90 5.11 2.93
C VAL A 225 -11.33 4.86 4.32
N GLY A 226 -11.62 5.77 5.17
CA GLY A 226 -11.30 5.85 6.58
C GLY A 226 -10.98 7.30 6.89
N THR A 227 -11.80 7.94 7.68
CA THR A 227 -11.88 9.35 8.06
C THR A 227 -10.60 9.97 8.66
N LEU A 228 -9.42 9.40 8.45
CA LEU A 228 -8.16 9.91 8.93
C LEU A 228 -7.57 10.88 7.90
N GLY A 229 -7.80 12.17 8.11
CA GLY A 229 -7.06 13.24 7.47
C GLY A 229 -5.54 13.12 7.71
N GLN A 230 -4.76 14.01 7.11
CA GLN A 230 -3.31 14.04 7.29
C GLN A 230 -2.96 14.27 8.77
N ILE A 231 -2.20 13.35 9.35
CA ILE A 231 -1.75 13.42 10.73
C ILE A 231 -0.44 14.22 10.81
N PRO A 232 -0.33 15.27 11.65
CA PRO A 232 0.92 16.01 11.80
C PRO A 232 2.09 15.09 12.23
N SER A 233 3.27 15.29 11.64
CA SER A 233 4.48 14.53 12.02
C SER A 233 4.92 14.75 13.47
N GLY A 234 4.42 15.80 14.13
CA GLY A 234 4.68 16.10 15.53
C GLY A 234 4.07 15.13 16.55
N ILE A 235 3.33 14.09 16.10
CA ILE A 235 2.88 13.01 16.99
C ILE A 235 4.03 12.08 17.43
N PHE A 236 5.13 12.06 16.68
CA PHE A 236 6.28 11.23 17.02
C PHE A 236 7.20 11.97 17.99
N ASP A 237 7.39 11.39 19.19
CA ASP A 237 8.27 11.94 20.22
C ASP A 237 9.69 12.09 19.68
N PRO A 238 10.39 13.22 19.95
CA PRO A 238 11.78 13.44 19.54
C PRO A 238 12.79 12.40 20.04
N ALA A 239 12.44 11.60 21.04
CA ALA A 239 13.28 10.50 21.52
C ALA A 239 13.28 9.29 20.59
N ILE A 240 12.35 9.23 19.60
CA ILE A 240 12.32 8.16 18.60
C ILE A 240 13.41 8.45 17.57
N ASP A 241 14.37 7.56 17.46
CA ASP A 241 15.53 7.71 16.59
C ASP A 241 15.18 7.41 15.11
N TYR A 242 14.18 6.55 14.84
CA TYR A 242 13.69 6.27 13.49
C TYR A 242 12.22 5.86 13.47
N VAL A 243 11.46 6.38 12.49
CA VAL A 243 10.07 6.01 12.25
C VAL A 243 9.92 5.34 10.91
N ALA A 244 9.55 4.06 10.93
CA ALA A 244 9.30 3.23 9.76
C ALA A 244 7.81 3.28 9.37
N LEU A 245 7.48 4.01 8.31
CA LEU A 245 6.11 4.20 7.85
C LEU A 245 5.78 3.38 6.61
N GLY A 246 4.58 2.79 6.59
CA GLY A 246 3.88 2.26 5.42
C GLY A 246 2.64 3.09 5.08
N HIS A 247 1.85 2.65 4.09
CA HIS A 247 0.64 3.25 3.57
C HIS A 247 0.83 4.07 2.29
N ILE A 248 1.93 4.78 2.12
CA ILE A 248 2.21 5.55 0.91
C ILE A 248 3.22 4.77 0.04
N HIS A 249 2.81 4.44 -1.18
CA HIS A 249 3.60 3.60 -2.10
C HIS A 249 4.81 4.31 -2.71
N ALA A 250 4.94 5.62 -2.52
CA ALA A 250 6.10 6.41 -2.95
C ALA A 250 7.09 6.58 -1.78
N SER A 251 8.32 6.10 -1.96
CA SER A 251 9.38 6.30 -0.97
C SER A 251 9.69 7.78 -0.78
N GLN A 252 9.67 8.27 0.45
CA GLN A 252 9.89 9.67 0.75
C GLN A 252 10.22 9.95 2.22
N LYS A 253 10.80 11.12 2.46
CA LYS A 253 10.96 11.72 3.80
C LYS A 253 9.70 12.48 4.17
N VAL A 254 9.28 12.40 5.42
CA VAL A 254 8.15 13.18 5.93
C VAL A 254 8.66 14.52 6.44
N ALA A 255 8.03 15.63 6.03
CA ALA A 255 8.33 16.98 6.47
C ALA A 255 9.84 17.32 6.45
N LYS A 256 10.61 16.74 5.52
CA LYS A 256 12.09 16.86 5.41
C LYS A 256 12.87 16.24 6.58
N CYS A 257 12.23 15.49 7.47
CA CYS A 257 12.90 14.76 8.54
C CYS A 257 13.64 13.54 7.97
N GLU A 258 14.91 13.38 8.32
CA GLU A 258 15.73 12.27 7.83
C GLU A 258 15.32 10.92 8.42
N HIS A 259 14.81 10.93 9.64
CA HIS A 259 14.48 9.75 10.44
C HIS A 259 13.01 9.33 10.36
N ILE A 260 12.13 10.10 9.71
CA ILE A 260 10.73 9.73 9.49
C ILE A 260 10.53 9.42 8.02
N ARG A 261 10.31 8.15 7.66
CA ARG A 261 10.39 7.67 6.28
C ARG A 261 9.26 6.74 5.90
N TYR A 262 8.73 6.96 4.70
CA TYR A 262 8.06 5.93 3.93
C TYR A 262 9.08 5.20 3.07
N CYS A 263 9.13 3.87 3.13
CA CYS A 263 9.93 3.09 2.18
C CYS A 263 9.24 2.96 0.83
N GLY A 264 7.92 3.05 0.80
CA GLY A 264 7.08 2.81 -0.37
C GLY A 264 6.85 1.33 -0.65
N SER A 265 5.97 1.05 -1.62
CA SER A 265 5.79 -0.33 -2.09
C SER A 265 7.03 -0.83 -2.84
N PRO A 266 7.43 -2.10 -2.65
CA PRO A 266 8.65 -2.64 -3.26
C PRO A 266 8.52 -2.91 -4.76
N MET A 267 7.30 -2.92 -5.28
CA MET A 267 7.00 -3.10 -6.71
C MET A 267 5.98 -2.05 -7.15
N ALA A 268 5.94 -1.76 -8.45
CA ALA A 268 4.92 -0.86 -9.00
C ALA A 268 3.52 -1.48 -8.82
N MET A 269 2.63 -0.80 -8.11
CA MET A 269 1.26 -1.27 -7.85
C MET A 269 0.31 -1.02 -9.01
N GLY A 270 0.70 -0.16 -9.97
CA GLY A 270 -0.06 0.16 -11.18
C GLY A 270 0.79 0.89 -12.21
N PHE A 271 0.19 1.17 -13.38
CA PHE A 271 0.88 1.86 -14.47
C PHE A 271 1.22 3.33 -14.13
N GLY A 272 0.56 3.95 -13.15
CA GLY A 272 0.91 5.30 -12.67
C GLY A 272 2.27 5.38 -11.96
N GLU A 273 2.86 4.23 -11.63
CA GLU A 273 4.17 4.13 -10.97
C GLU A 273 5.29 3.67 -11.90
N VAL A 274 5.01 3.50 -13.19
CA VAL A 274 6.01 3.13 -14.21
C VAL A 274 7.12 4.18 -14.27
N GLY A 275 8.37 3.69 -14.32
CA GLY A 275 9.57 4.54 -14.38
C GLY A 275 9.99 5.15 -13.04
N LYS A 276 9.32 4.78 -11.93
CA LYS A 276 9.77 5.14 -10.58
C LYS A 276 10.57 4.00 -9.99
N ASP A 277 11.77 4.31 -9.50
CA ASP A 277 12.60 3.33 -8.80
C ASP A 277 11.89 2.87 -7.52
N LYS A 278 11.85 1.56 -7.35
CA LYS A 278 11.34 0.92 -6.14
C LYS A 278 12.51 0.52 -5.26
N GLN A 279 12.32 0.63 -3.94
CA GLN A 279 13.41 0.43 -2.99
C GLN A 279 12.90 -0.08 -1.65
N VAL A 280 13.80 -0.68 -0.89
CA VAL A 280 13.69 -0.86 0.55
C VAL A 280 14.74 0.02 1.23
N LEU A 281 14.59 0.30 2.51
CA LEU A 281 15.52 1.15 3.24
C LEU A 281 16.39 0.30 4.17
N ILE A 282 17.69 0.57 4.17
CA ILE A 282 18.67 0.03 5.13
C ILE A 282 19.01 1.15 6.09
N ILE A 283 18.89 0.88 7.40
CA ILE A 283 19.17 1.81 8.47
C ILE A 283 20.25 1.22 9.35
N ASP A 284 21.39 1.87 9.43
CA ASP A 284 22.48 1.50 10.33
C ASP A 284 22.50 2.41 11.56
N PHE A 285 22.45 1.80 12.74
CA PHE A 285 22.60 2.49 14.02
C PHE A 285 23.96 2.12 14.59
N GLU A 286 24.89 3.09 14.63
CA GLU A 286 26.14 2.90 15.36
C GLU A 286 25.95 3.09 16.87
N ASP A 287 25.06 4.03 17.24
CA ASP A 287 24.50 4.21 18.58
C ASP A 287 22.99 4.44 18.45
N THR A 288 22.52 5.70 18.59
CA THR A 288 21.11 6.07 18.38
C THR A 288 20.88 6.87 17.10
N SER A 289 21.96 7.28 16.40
CA SER A 289 21.84 8.08 15.16
C SER A 289 21.70 7.17 13.95
N PRO A 290 20.56 7.26 13.21
CA PRO A 290 20.34 6.42 12.04
C PRO A 290 21.06 6.95 10.80
N ALA A 291 21.82 6.08 10.13
CA ALA A 291 22.31 6.31 8.78
C ALA A 291 21.42 5.54 7.79
N VAL A 292 20.63 6.27 6.97
CA VAL A 292 19.65 5.67 6.07
C VAL A 292 20.16 5.59 4.65
N GLN A 293 20.13 4.41 4.07
CA GLN A 293 20.52 4.12 2.69
C GLN A 293 19.38 3.43 1.95
N SER A 294 19.27 3.67 0.65
CA SER A 294 18.28 2.99 -0.22
C SER A 294 18.91 1.80 -0.90
N LEU A 295 18.20 0.68 -0.92
CA LEU A 295 18.52 -0.49 -1.69
C LEU A 295 17.46 -0.69 -2.77
N CYS A 296 17.82 -0.52 -4.04
CA CYS A 296 16.89 -0.64 -5.17
C CYS A 296 16.37 -2.08 -5.29
N VAL A 297 15.06 -2.21 -5.46
CA VAL A 297 14.39 -3.47 -5.79
C VAL A 297 14.43 -3.66 -7.30
N PRO A 298 14.84 -4.83 -7.81
CA PRO A 298 14.79 -5.12 -9.24
C PRO A 298 13.37 -5.09 -9.80
N VAL A 299 13.25 -4.82 -11.08
CA VAL A 299 11.99 -4.96 -11.80
C VAL A 299 11.82 -6.43 -12.19
N PHE A 300 10.88 -7.14 -11.57
CA PHE A 300 10.62 -8.55 -11.85
C PHE A 300 9.66 -8.72 -13.03
N GLN A 301 8.66 -7.83 -13.15
CA GLN A 301 7.75 -7.76 -14.29
C GLN A 301 7.78 -6.36 -14.88
N GLN A 302 8.12 -6.26 -16.16
CA GLN A 302 8.16 -4.98 -16.86
C GLN A 302 6.74 -4.45 -17.09
N LEU A 303 6.47 -3.23 -16.62
CA LEU A 303 5.25 -2.46 -16.88
C LEU A 303 5.60 -1.31 -17.83
N ILE A 304 4.80 -1.13 -18.89
CA ILE A 304 5.02 -0.08 -19.89
C ILE A 304 3.71 0.64 -20.18
N GLN A 305 3.71 1.96 -20.12
CA GLN A 305 2.60 2.79 -20.55
C GLN A 305 2.93 3.40 -21.93
N ILE A 306 2.08 3.15 -22.93
CA ILE A 306 2.20 3.67 -24.28
C ILE A 306 1.03 4.62 -24.52
N SER A 307 1.31 5.91 -24.77
CA SER A 307 0.29 6.92 -24.99
C SER A 307 0.59 7.70 -26.26
N GLY A 308 -0.35 7.75 -27.20
CA GLY A 308 -0.14 8.47 -28.45
C GLY A 308 -1.21 8.19 -29.50
N ASP A 309 -0.91 8.57 -30.75
CA ASP A 309 -1.69 8.17 -31.90
C ASP A 309 -1.39 6.72 -32.30
N TRP A 310 -2.06 6.22 -33.34
CA TRP A 310 -1.90 4.84 -33.80
C TRP A 310 -0.48 4.54 -34.28
N GLN A 311 0.13 5.46 -34.98
CA GLN A 311 1.49 5.25 -35.52
C GLN A 311 2.48 5.04 -34.37
N HIS A 312 2.44 5.92 -33.37
CA HIS A 312 3.30 5.83 -32.21
C HIS A 312 3.07 4.53 -31.41
N ILE A 313 1.80 4.15 -31.19
CA ILE A 313 1.44 2.91 -30.48
C ILE A 313 1.94 1.69 -31.26
N ASN A 314 1.66 1.64 -32.57
CA ASN A 314 2.07 0.53 -33.42
C ASN A 314 3.61 0.37 -33.48
N ASP A 315 4.34 1.46 -33.62
CA ASP A 315 5.80 1.43 -33.65
C ASP A 315 6.38 0.94 -32.30
N ALA A 316 5.85 1.43 -31.17
CA ALA A 316 6.27 0.99 -29.85
C ALA A 316 5.97 -0.51 -29.61
N LEU A 317 4.79 -0.99 -30.04
CA LEU A 317 4.45 -2.41 -29.93
C LEU A 317 5.36 -3.29 -30.82
N ASN A 318 5.66 -2.85 -32.04
CA ASN A 318 6.56 -3.55 -32.94
C ASN A 318 7.99 -3.62 -32.37
N GLU A 319 8.46 -2.58 -31.69
CA GLU A 319 9.75 -2.60 -31.01
C GLU A 319 9.77 -3.63 -29.86
N LEU A 320 8.72 -3.70 -29.04
CA LEU A 320 8.61 -4.70 -28.00
C LEU A 320 8.60 -6.12 -28.55
N LEU A 321 7.87 -6.34 -29.64
CA LEU A 321 7.80 -7.65 -30.31
C LEU A 321 9.16 -8.04 -30.89
N LYS A 322 9.83 -7.12 -31.57
CA LYS A 322 11.18 -7.34 -32.13
C LYS A 322 12.21 -7.73 -31.07
N ASN A 323 12.09 -7.16 -29.88
CA ASN A 323 12.99 -7.43 -28.77
C ASN A 323 12.57 -8.65 -27.93
N ASN A 324 11.52 -9.37 -28.32
CA ASN A 324 10.92 -10.48 -27.55
C ASN A 324 10.68 -10.10 -26.08
N ALA A 325 10.20 -8.86 -25.85
CA ALA A 325 9.98 -8.35 -24.51
C ALA A 325 8.91 -9.19 -23.76
N ASN A 326 9.15 -9.42 -22.46
CA ASN A 326 8.13 -9.89 -21.52
C ASN A 326 7.62 -8.69 -20.74
N ALA A 327 6.52 -8.11 -21.18
CA ALA A 327 6.00 -6.87 -20.61
C ALA A 327 4.47 -6.86 -20.55
N TRP A 328 3.95 -6.22 -19.51
CA TRP A 328 2.55 -5.84 -19.45
C TRP A 328 2.41 -4.38 -19.86
N VAL A 329 1.49 -4.10 -20.77
CA VAL A 329 1.34 -2.76 -21.32
C VAL A 329 -0.03 -2.17 -21.04
N GLU A 330 -0.04 -0.87 -20.74
CA GLU A 330 -1.21 -0.01 -20.79
C GLU A 330 -1.12 0.84 -22.04
N ILE A 331 -2.19 0.87 -22.82
CA ILE A 331 -2.26 1.61 -24.08
C ILE A 331 -3.31 2.70 -23.96
N ILE A 332 -2.91 3.95 -24.18
CA ILE A 332 -3.76 5.12 -24.13
C ILE A 332 -3.76 5.78 -25.49
N TYR A 333 -4.78 5.50 -26.31
CA TYR A 333 -4.95 6.12 -27.60
C TYR A 333 -5.48 7.55 -27.48
N THR A 334 -4.73 8.50 -28.04
CA THR A 334 -5.05 9.95 -28.04
C THR A 334 -5.10 10.54 -29.45
N GLY A 335 -5.05 9.68 -30.51
CA GLY A 335 -5.13 10.12 -31.90
C GLY A 335 -6.47 10.73 -32.25
N GLN A 336 -6.53 11.50 -33.35
CA GLN A 336 -7.76 12.17 -33.80
C GLN A 336 -8.70 11.26 -34.60
N GLU A 337 -8.18 10.18 -35.16
CA GLU A 337 -8.95 9.23 -35.96
C GLU A 337 -9.81 8.35 -35.07
N LEU A 338 -11.04 8.09 -35.49
CA LEU A 338 -11.90 7.11 -34.83
C LEU A 338 -11.42 5.69 -35.17
N ARG A 339 -11.02 4.92 -34.17
CA ARG A 339 -10.62 3.52 -34.28
C ARG A 339 -11.55 2.62 -33.46
N PRO A 340 -12.68 2.19 -34.02
CA PRO A 340 -13.65 1.36 -33.30
C PRO A 340 -13.09 -0.02 -32.92
N HIS A 341 -12.17 -0.56 -33.70
CA HIS A 341 -11.55 -1.88 -33.51
C HIS A 341 -10.18 -1.84 -32.86
N LEU A 342 -9.79 -0.70 -32.25
CA LEU A 342 -8.45 -0.51 -31.64
C LEU A 342 -8.04 -1.66 -30.72
N THR A 343 -8.96 -2.14 -29.89
CA THR A 343 -8.68 -3.24 -28.95
C THR A 343 -8.38 -4.56 -29.66
N ASP A 344 -9.13 -4.86 -30.71
CA ASP A 344 -8.97 -6.09 -31.47
C ASP A 344 -7.68 -6.06 -32.30
N ASP A 345 -7.38 -4.91 -32.93
CA ASP A 345 -6.14 -4.68 -33.69
C ASP A 345 -4.91 -4.92 -32.79
N ILE A 346 -4.89 -4.33 -31.60
CA ILE A 346 -3.80 -4.49 -30.63
C ILE A 346 -3.69 -5.95 -30.15
N ARG A 347 -4.79 -6.58 -29.80
CA ARG A 347 -4.79 -7.98 -29.35
C ARG A 347 -4.31 -8.93 -30.42
N GLN A 348 -4.71 -8.69 -31.66
CA GLN A 348 -4.26 -9.49 -32.81
C GLN A 348 -2.74 -9.31 -33.06
N GLN A 349 -2.22 -8.08 -32.97
CA GLN A 349 -0.81 -7.79 -33.13
C GLN A 349 0.05 -8.47 -32.05
N LEU A 350 -0.42 -8.53 -30.81
CA LEU A 350 0.29 -9.12 -29.68
C LEU A 350 0.09 -10.65 -29.57
N ALA A 351 -0.77 -11.25 -30.40
CA ALA A 351 -1.08 -12.67 -30.31
C ALA A 351 0.18 -13.55 -30.47
N GLY A 352 0.37 -14.48 -29.52
CA GLY A 352 1.53 -15.37 -29.52
C GLY A 352 2.84 -14.78 -29.00
N SER A 353 2.83 -13.53 -28.51
CA SER A 353 3.97 -12.89 -27.84
C SER A 353 3.87 -12.98 -26.32
N CYS A 354 4.96 -12.59 -25.62
CA CYS A 354 5.00 -12.42 -24.17
C CYS A 354 4.56 -11.02 -23.71
N VAL A 355 4.11 -10.16 -24.64
CA VAL A 355 3.58 -8.82 -24.32
C VAL A 355 2.07 -8.91 -24.11
N LEU A 356 1.60 -8.49 -22.93
CA LEU A 356 0.18 -8.51 -22.59
C LEU A 356 -0.38 -7.10 -22.46
N ALA A 357 -1.36 -6.73 -23.30
CA ALA A 357 -2.11 -5.48 -23.13
C ALA A 357 -3.16 -5.66 -22.03
N LEU A 358 -2.88 -5.15 -20.84
CA LEU A 358 -3.78 -5.28 -19.69
C LEU A 358 -4.89 -4.21 -19.68
N ASN A 359 -4.57 -3.00 -20.14
CA ASN A 359 -5.53 -1.91 -20.23
C ASN A 359 -5.39 -1.20 -21.57
N ILE A 360 -6.52 -0.99 -22.27
CA ILE A 360 -6.56 -0.27 -23.54
C ILE A 360 -7.65 0.81 -23.44
N GLN A 361 -7.23 2.07 -23.41
CA GLN A 361 -8.11 3.23 -23.33
C GLN A 361 -8.15 3.98 -24.65
N ASN A 362 -9.35 4.21 -25.19
CA ASN A 362 -9.54 5.06 -26.36
C ASN A 362 -10.12 6.42 -25.92
N ARG A 363 -9.24 7.38 -25.61
CA ARG A 363 -9.66 8.72 -25.12
C ARG A 363 -10.39 9.54 -26.17
N THR A 364 -10.12 9.30 -27.45
CA THR A 364 -10.79 10.02 -28.55
C THR A 364 -12.26 9.68 -28.64
N LEU A 365 -12.63 8.42 -28.47
CA LEU A 365 -14.04 8.01 -28.39
C LEU A 365 -14.70 8.60 -27.16
N TYR A 366 -14.00 8.61 -26.02
CA TYR A 366 -14.52 9.15 -24.77
C TYR A 366 -14.76 10.67 -24.85
N GLN A 367 -13.80 11.45 -25.37
CA GLN A 367 -13.92 12.89 -25.56
C GLN A 367 -15.04 13.24 -26.55
N LYS A 368 -15.11 12.56 -27.69
CA LYS A 368 -16.21 12.80 -28.65
C LYS A 368 -17.59 12.42 -28.11
N SER A 369 -17.68 11.42 -27.25
CA SER A 369 -18.93 11.10 -26.56
C SER A 369 -19.32 12.14 -25.51
N MET A 370 -18.32 12.77 -24.86
CA MET A 370 -18.54 13.89 -23.92
C MET A 370 -18.85 15.21 -24.63
N ASP A 371 -18.16 15.53 -25.74
CA ASP A 371 -18.38 16.74 -26.53
C ASP A 371 -19.73 16.71 -27.26
N SER A 372 -20.29 15.55 -27.53
CA SER A 372 -21.65 15.39 -28.09
C SER A 372 -22.77 15.48 -27.04
N GLN A 373 -22.44 15.66 -25.76
CA GLN A 373 -23.43 15.90 -24.71
C GLN A 373 -23.75 17.40 -24.61
N PRO A 374 -25.02 17.82 -24.57
CA PRO A 374 -25.38 19.18 -24.17
C PRO A 374 -24.81 19.41 -22.76
N LYS A 375 -24.21 20.60 -22.54
CA LYS A 375 -23.60 21.04 -21.27
C LYS A 375 -24.39 20.53 -20.08
N LEU A 376 -23.84 19.54 -19.38
CA LEU A 376 -24.45 18.91 -18.22
C LEU A 376 -24.70 19.95 -17.14
N LEU A 377 -25.95 20.15 -16.83
CA LEU A 377 -26.42 20.70 -15.56
C LEU A 377 -25.75 19.89 -14.42
N ASN A 378 -25.31 20.59 -13.39
CA ASN A 378 -24.63 20.01 -12.21
C ASN A 378 -25.29 18.69 -11.80
N LEU A 379 -24.51 17.59 -11.79
CA LEU A 379 -24.93 16.24 -11.36
C LEU A 379 -25.64 16.25 -9.98
N LYS A 380 -25.33 17.23 -9.13
CA LYS A 380 -25.98 17.44 -7.82
C LYS A 380 -27.43 17.95 -7.92
N GLN A 381 -27.92 18.29 -9.11
CA GLN A 381 -29.27 18.81 -9.33
C GLN A 381 -30.18 17.88 -10.17
N LEU A 382 -29.66 16.76 -10.64
CA LEU A 382 -30.40 15.76 -11.38
C LEU A 382 -30.91 14.66 -10.44
N SER A 383 -32.19 14.33 -10.53
CA SER A 383 -32.71 13.13 -9.86
C SER A 383 -32.26 11.87 -10.59
N GLU A 384 -32.26 10.74 -9.89
CA GLU A 384 -31.93 9.41 -10.45
C GLU A 384 -32.81 9.12 -11.68
N THR A 385 -34.02 9.57 -11.68
CA THR A 385 -34.97 9.44 -12.80
C THR A 385 -34.56 10.29 -14.00
N ASP A 386 -34.02 11.50 -13.78
CA ASP A 386 -33.54 12.38 -14.86
C ASP A 386 -32.34 11.80 -15.57
N VAL A 387 -31.44 11.17 -14.81
CA VAL A 387 -30.24 10.47 -15.35
C VAL A 387 -30.69 9.28 -16.22
N PHE A 388 -31.68 8.50 -15.75
CA PHE A 388 -32.18 7.37 -16.51
C PHE A 388 -32.93 7.81 -17.80
N GLU A 389 -33.68 8.88 -17.75
CA GLU A 389 -34.33 9.48 -18.94
C GLU A 389 -33.30 9.91 -20.00
N GLN A 390 -32.22 10.55 -19.56
CA GLN A 390 -31.12 10.92 -20.47
C GLN A 390 -30.45 9.70 -21.09
N LEU A 391 -30.24 8.62 -20.32
CA LEU A 391 -29.72 7.34 -20.82
C LEU A 391 -30.63 6.72 -21.89
N LEU A 392 -31.95 6.71 -21.67
CA LEU A 392 -32.92 6.22 -22.66
C LEU A 392 -32.90 7.05 -23.95
N ASN A 393 -32.71 8.37 -23.84
CA ASN A 393 -32.58 9.24 -25.00
C ASN A 393 -31.30 8.97 -25.79
N GLN A 394 -30.20 8.69 -25.10
CA GLN A 394 -28.89 8.46 -25.68
C GLN A 394 -28.79 7.13 -26.42
N LYS A 395 -29.50 6.11 -25.97
CA LYS A 395 -29.42 4.73 -26.49
C LYS A 395 -30.35 4.43 -27.64
N SER A 396 -31.03 5.44 -28.19
CA SER A 396 -31.97 5.27 -29.33
C SER A 396 -33.03 4.17 -29.12
N ILE A 397 -33.54 4.06 -27.89
CA ILE A 397 -34.55 3.08 -27.48
C ILE A 397 -35.89 3.43 -28.18
N SER A 398 -36.56 2.41 -28.71
CA SER A 398 -37.84 2.59 -29.38
C SER A 398 -38.90 3.14 -28.43
N GLU A 399 -39.83 3.96 -28.97
CA GLU A 399 -40.92 4.53 -28.15
C GLU A 399 -41.82 3.48 -27.50
N GLN A 400 -41.87 2.27 -28.05
CA GLN A 400 -42.66 1.16 -27.51
C GLN A 400 -41.99 0.48 -26.31
N GLU A 401 -40.67 0.50 -26.23
CA GLU A 401 -39.88 -0.13 -25.13
C GLU A 401 -39.64 0.81 -23.95
N ARG A 402 -39.69 2.15 -24.19
CA ARG A 402 -39.44 3.14 -23.15
C ARG A 402 -40.34 3.03 -21.91
N PRO A 403 -41.66 2.83 -22.02
CA PRO A 403 -42.54 2.69 -20.86
C PRO A 403 -42.20 1.45 -20.01
N LEU A 404 -41.85 0.35 -20.67
CA LEU A 404 -41.47 -0.89 -19.98
C LEU A 404 -40.18 -0.74 -19.18
N LEU A 405 -39.17 -0.10 -19.77
CA LEU A 405 -37.89 0.17 -19.10
C LEU A 405 -38.03 1.17 -17.95
N LYS A 406 -38.85 2.21 -18.10
CA LYS A 406 -39.17 3.15 -17.03
C LYS A 406 -39.83 2.49 -15.83
N ASN A 407 -40.82 1.63 -16.09
CA ASN A 407 -41.54 0.91 -15.04
C ASN A 407 -40.61 -0.06 -14.30
N ALA A 408 -39.77 -0.80 -15.03
CA ALA A 408 -38.76 -1.69 -14.45
C ALA A 408 -37.75 -0.93 -13.57
N TYR A 409 -37.29 0.24 -14.04
CA TYR A 409 -36.36 1.08 -13.30
C TYR A 409 -36.99 1.67 -12.02
N GLN A 410 -38.24 2.16 -12.10
CA GLN A 410 -38.96 2.64 -10.91
C GLN A 410 -39.20 1.53 -9.89
N THR A 411 -39.50 0.31 -10.32
CA THR A 411 -39.63 -0.84 -9.43
C THR A 411 -38.32 -1.18 -8.74
N LEU A 412 -37.21 -1.07 -9.45
CA LEU A 412 -35.85 -1.30 -8.92
C LEU A 412 -35.47 -0.26 -7.86
N LEU A 413 -35.73 1.02 -8.14
CA LEU A 413 -35.51 2.11 -7.19
C LEU A 413 -36.36 1.95 -5.93
N ALA A 414 -37.64 1.60 -6.07
CA ALA A 414 -38.53 1.36 -4.92
C ALA A 414 -38.04 0.20 -4.06
N ASN A 415 -37.48 -0.85 -4.64
CA ASN A 415 -36.90 -1.97 -3.91
C ASN A 415 -35.60 -1.59 -3.17
N ILE A 416 -34.73 -0.77 -3.77
CA ILE A 416 -33.50 -0.29 -3.14
C ILE A 416 -33.86 0.61 -1.95
N HIS A 417 -34.76 1.56 -2.11
CA HIS A 417 -35.15 2.46 -1.01
C HIS A 417 -35.91 1.75 0.12
N THR A 418 -36.59 0.62 -0.16
CA THR A 418 -37.20 -0.20 0.90
C THR A 418 -36.19 -1.06 1.67
N HIS A 419 -35.11 -1.49 1.07
CA HIS A 419 -34.03 -2.20 1.77
C HIS A 419 -33.19 -1.28 2.66
N ASP A 420 -32.92 -0.05 2.25
CA ASP A 420 -32.20 0.95 3.06
C ASP A 420 -32.93 1.35 4.36
N HIS A 421 -34.26 1.14 4.41
CA HIS A 421 -35.06 1.39 5.64
C HIS A 421 -35.14 0.19 6.58
N LEU A 422 -34.67 -1.00 6.20
CA LEU A 422 -34.69 -2.20 7.04
C LEU A 422 -33.33 -2.48 7.71
N GLU A 423 -32.28 -1.72 7.38
CA GLU A 423 -30.94 -1.83 7.99
C GLU A 423 -30.54 -0.63 8.87
N LYS A 424 -31.56 0.14 9.36
CA LYS A 424 -31.34 1.20 10.36
C LYS A 424 -31.89 0.81 11.73
#